data_a9d1ba6467e92cfd76b495334747a1b7
#
_entry.id   a9d1ba6467e92cfd76b495334747a1b7
#
_cell.length_a   1.000
_cell.length_b   1.000
_cell.length_c   1.000
_cell.angle_alpha   90.00
_cell.angle_beta   90.00
_cell.angle_gamma   90.00
#
_symmetry.space_group_name_H-M   'P 1'
#
loop_
_entity.id
_entity.type
_entity.pdbx_description
1 polymer ?
#
loop_
_entity_poly.entity_id
_entity_poly.type
_entity_poly.pdbx_seq_one_letter_code
_entity_poly.pdbx_strand_id
1 'polypeptide(L)'
;MRLVASLGLAALVLVGCATDGLPTRSVTAATARPVMTVSPAVNQTRAELVRVLSATDLVLADSQVPVRPAESALLAAAPRAVFQVTLPADPSRGFIVVYEFSDSGRASEAAAEEQLYLASGPGRVQTPEGTVHVLRQVGPTVVLYDWLPGVAKDASAPKIQVALETLGVGYPIAR
;
A
#
# COMPACT_ATOMS: atom_id res chain seq x y z
N MET A 1 -68.37 -9.34 47.88
CA MET A 1 -69.38 -10.25 47.37
C MET A 1 -68.84 -10.99 46.15
N ARG A 2 -68.79 -12.35 46.29
CA ARG A 2 -68.75 -13.42 45.25
C ARG A 2 -67.68 -13.30 44.17
N LEU A 3 -66.48 -14.02 44.21
CA LEU A 3 -66.38 -15.48 43.87
C LEU A 3 -66.98 -15.86 42.51
N VAL A 4 -66.14 -16.18 41.52
CA VAL A 4 -66.21 -17.47 40.82
C VAL A 4 -64.85 -17.78 40.20
N ALA A 5 -64.36 -18.95 40.55
CA ALA A 5 -63.22 -19.63 39.99
C ALA A 5 -63.62 -20.33 38.67
N SER A 6 -62.76 -20.52 37.77
CA SER A 6 -62.87 -21.59 36.76
C SER A 6 -61.49 -22.12 36.42
N LEU A 7 -61.32 -23.35 36.80
CA LEU A 7 -60.26 -24.32 36.40
C LEU A 7 -60.41 -24.65 34.91
N GLY A 8 -59.35 -24.85 34.23
CA GLY A 8 -59.30 -25.34 32.86
C GLY A 8 -57.95 -25.92 32.53
N LEU A 9 -57.71 -27.03 32.89
CA LEU A 9 -57.22 -28.32 32.39
C LEU A 9 -56.07 -28.29 31.37
N ALA A 10 -55.05 -29.00 31.73
CA ALA A 10 -53.82 -29.37 31.04
C ALA A 10 -54.07 -30.08 29.70
N ALA A 11 -53.15 -29.79 28.76
CA ALA A 11 -52.82 -30.74 27.70
C ALA A 11 -51.31 -30.67 27.46
N LEU A 12 -50.60 -31.63 28.04
CA LEU A 12 -49.25 -31.99 27.68
C LEU A 12 -49.30 -32.67 26.32
N VAL A 13 -48.73 -32.08 25.30
CA VAL A 13 -48.37 -32.78 24.06
C VAL A 13 -46.87 -32.88 23.99
N LEU A 14 -46.35 -34.03 24.34
CA LEU A 14 -45.00 -34.47 24.04
C LEU A 14 -44.98 -34.94 22.58
N VAL A 15 -44.34 -34.18 21.73
CA VAL A 15 -44.02 -34.62 20.36
C VAL A 15 -42.53 -34.45 20.10
N GLY A 16 -41.87 -35.58 20.01
CA GLY A 16 -40.86 -35.93 19.01
C GLY A 16 -39.55 -35.17 19.01
N CYS A 17 -38.51 -35.85 19.52
CA CYS A 17 -37.14 -35.59 19.15
C CYS A 17 -36.96 -35.72 17.63
N ALA A 18 -36.91 -34.64 16.93
CA ALA A 18 -36.24 -34.60 15.64
C ALA A 18 -34.76 -34.24 15.92
N THR A 19 -33.91 -35.23 15.78
CA THR A 19 -32.45 -35.02 15.70
C THR A 19 -32.15 -34.34 14.36
N ASP A 20 -32.39 -33.04 14.28
CA ASP A 20 -31.88 -32.26 13.17
C ASP A 20 -30.37 -32.27 13.25
N GLY A 21 -29.74 -33.00 12.31
CA GLY A 21 -28.34 -33.04 12.12
C GLY A 21 -27.83 -31.60 12.03
N LEU A 22 -26.90 -31.23 12.92
CA LEU A 22 -26.21 -29.97 12.86
C LEU A 22 -25.68 -29.80 11.43
N PRO A 23 -25.98 -28.67 10.75
CA PRO A 23 -25.37 -28.41 9.45
C PRO A 23 -23.88 -28.43 9.64
N THR A 24 -23.23 -29.44 9.07
CA THR A 24 -21.75 -29.45 8.95
C THR A 24 -21.39 -28.23 8.19
N ARG A 25 -20.94 -27.20 8.91
CA ARG A 25 -20.42 -25.98 8.33
C ARG A 25 -19.22 -26.38 7.50
N SER A 26 -19.41 -26.57 6.21
CA SER A 26 -18.32 -26.72 5.26
C SER A 26 -17.43 -25.51 5.47
N VAL A 27 -16.27 -25.73 6.10
CA VAL A 27 -15.23 -24.73 6.16
C VAL A 27 -14.83 -24.52 4.71
N THR A 28 -15.41 -23.52 4.08
CA THR A 28 -15.00 -23.07 2.76
C THR A 28 -13.50 -22.82 2.89
N ALA A 29 -12.72 -23.63 2.18
CA ALA A 29 -11.28 -23.47 2.14
C ALA A 29 -10.99 -21.99 1.90
N ALA A 30 -10.17 -21.40 2.78
CA ALA A 30 -9.80 -20.00 2.68
C ALA A 30 -9.45 -19.74 1.23
N THR A 31 -10.25 -18.91 0.57
CA THR A 31 -10.03 -18.51 -0.81
C THR A 31 -8.59 -18.03 -0.87
N ALA A 32 -7.73 -18.74 -1.60
CA ALA A 32 -6.35 -18.36 -1.80
C ALA A 32 -6.38 -16.89 -2.21
N ARG A 33 -5.73 -16.02 -1.42
CA ARG A 33 -5.62 -14.60 -1.78
C ARG A 33 -5.13 -14.55 -3.21
N PRO A 34 -5.78 -13.78 -4.11
CA PRO A 34 -5.28 -13.65 -5.45
C PRO A 34 -3.82 -13.22 -5.35
N VAL A 35 -2.93 -14.04 -5.88
CA VAL A 35 -1.53 -13.64 -6.07
C VAL A 35 -1.63 -12.47 -7.03
N MET A 36 -1.39 -11.26 -6.55
CA MET A 36 -1.31 -10.09 -7.42
C MET A 36 -0.15 -10.37 -8.38
N THR A 37 -0.48 -10.68 -9.62
CA THR A 37 0.52 -10.86 -10.66
C THR A 37 1.12 -9.49 -10.90
N VAL A 38 2.29 -9.26 -10.35
CA VAL A 38 3.04 -8.02 -10.58
C VAL A 38 3.39 -8.00 -12.06
N SER A 39 3.11 -6.89 -12.74
CA SER A 39 3.35 -6.77 -14.17
C SER A 39 4.84 -6.91 -14.53
N PRO A 40 5.18 -7.24 -15.78
CA PRO A 40 6.57 -7.28 -16.22
C PRO A 40 7.31 -5.95 -16.00
N ALA A 41 6.64 -4.81 -16.20
CA ALA A 41 7.21 -3.48 -16.01
C ALA A 41 7.56 -3.21 -14.54
N VAL A 42 6.64 -3.51 -13.63
CA VAL A 42 6.88 -3.38 -12.19
C VAL A 42 7.96 -4.36 -11.72
N ASN A 43 8.00 -5.59 -12.24
CA ASN A 43 9.05 -6.56 -11.93
C ASN A 43 10.43 -6.08 -12.39
N GLN A 44 10.54 -5.46 -13.57
CA GLN A 44 11.79 -4.87 -14.05
C GLN A 44 12.24 -3.73 -13.14
N THR A 45 11.33 -2.83 -12.77
CA THR A 45 11.62 -1.72 -11.86
C THR A 45 12.03 -2.23 -10.48
N ARG A 46 11.36 -3.28 -9.98
CA ARG A 46 11.75 -3.94 -8.72
C ARG A 46 13.18 -4.49 -8.79
N ALA A 47 13.57 -5.11 -9.89
CA ALA A 47 14.94 -5.61 -10.07
C ALA A 47 15.98 -4.47 -10.04
N GLU A 48 15.68 -3.34 -10.68
CA GLU A 48 16.53 -2.15 -10.64
C GLU A 48 16.61 -1.55 -9.22
N LEU A 49 15.47 -1.48 -8.50
CA LEU A 49 15.45 -1.06 -7.10
C LEU A 49 16.34 -1.95 -6.23
N VAL A 50 16.20 -3.29 -6.36
CA VAL A 50 17.05 -4.24 -5.63
C VAL A 50 18.52 -3.99 -5.94
N ARG A 51 18.88 -3.80 -7.20
CA ARG A 51 20.26 -3.57 -7.63
C ARG A 51 20.88 -2.32 -6.98
N VAL A 52 20.16 -1.18 -7.02
CA VAL A 52 20.72 0.09 -6.48
C VAL A 52 20.72 0.11 -4.96
N LEU A 53 19.73 -0.46 -4.30
CA LEU A 53 19.65 -0.54 -2.85
C LEU A 53 20.69 -1.50 -2.27
N SER A 54 20.88 -2.68 -2.89
CA SER A 54 21.91 -3.63 -2.46
C SER A 54 23.34 -3.07 -2.56
N ALA A 55 23.57 -2.15 -3.47
CA ALA A 55 24.87 -1.44 -3.55
C ALA A 55 25.17 -0.55 -2.32
N THR A 56 24.16 -0.27 -1.50
CA THR A 56 24.25 0.49 -0.25
C THR A 56 23.92 -0.35 1.00
N ASP A 57 23.98 -1.68 0.87
CA ASP A 57 23.64 -2.65 1.93
C ASP A 57 22.21 -2.56 2.45
N LEU A 58 21.28 -2.13 1.58
CA LEU A 58 19.85 -2.06 1.89
C LEU A 58 19.08 -3.21 1.27
N VAL A 59 18.08 -3.72 1.99
CA VAL A 59 17.23 -4.83 1.56
C VAL A 59 15.83 -4.33 1.25
N LEU A 60 15.34 -4.65 0.03
CA LEU A 60 13.99 -4.36 -0.42
C LEU A 60 13.09 -5.59 -0.19
N ALA A 61 11.92 -5.37 0.37
CA ALA A 61 10.87 -6.36 0.54
C ALA A 61 9.56 -5.90 -0.12
N ASP A 62 8.71 -6.86 -0.51
CA ASP A 62 7.36 -6.57 -0.94
C ASP A 62 6.51 -6.15 0.27
N SER A 63 5.68 -5.11 0.11
CA SER A 63 4.83 -4.62 1.19
C SER A 63 3.35 -4.78 0.85
N GLN A 64 2.57 -5.18 1.86
CA GLN A 64 1.10 -5.20 1.80
C GLN A 64 0.48 -4.00 2.54
N VAL A 65 1.31 -3.11 3.05
CA VAL A 65 0.83 -1.89 3.74
C VAL A 65 0.27 -0.93 2.69
N PRO A 66 -0.97 -0.45 2.86
CA PRO A 66 -1.57 0.50 1.94
C PRO A 66 -0.95 1.89 2.18
N VAL A 67 0.10 2.21 1.44
CA VAL A 67 0.74 3.53 1.47
C VAL A 67 0.12 4.41 0.38
N ARG A 68 -0.27 5.63 0.77
CA ARG A 68 -0.71 6.69 -0.13
C ARG A 68 0.08 7.95 0.19
N PRO A 69 1.09 8.29 -0.58
CA PRO A 69 1.76 9.59 -0.49
C PRO A 69 0.85 10.72 -1.00
N ALA A 70 1.33 11.94 -1.00
CA ALA A 70 0.70 13.01 -1.77
C ALA A 70 0.82 12.67 -3.26
N GLU A 71 -0.28 12.65 -3.98
CA GLU A 71 -0.36 12.15 -5.36
C GLU A 71 -1.15 13.14 -6.24
N SER A 72 -0.64 13.44 -7.43
CA SER A 72 -1.39 14.08 -8.50
C SER A 72 -2.50 13.19 -9.03
N ALA A 73 -3.38 13.73 -9.87
CA ALA A 73 -4.51 12.96 -10.40
C ALA A 73 -4.06 11.76 -11.25
N LEU A 74 -2.99 11.89 -12.03
CA LEU A 74 -2.47 10.81 -12.86
C LEU A 74 -1.86 9.68 -12.00
N LEU A 75 -1.09 10.00 -10.97
CA LEU A 75 -0.55 8.98 -10.07
C LEU A 75 -1.65 8.31 -9.24
N ALA A 76 -2.60 9.08 -8.72
CA ALA A 76 -3.69 8.54 -7.91
C ALA A 76 -4.58 7.55 -8.67
N ALA A 77 -4.71 7.71 -10.00
CA ALA A 77 -5.48 6.83 -10.87
C ALA A 77 -4.70 5.59 -11.35
N ALA A 78 -3.36 5.60 -11.25
CA ALA A 78 -2.52 4.54 -11.79
C ALA A 78 -2.49 3.29 -10.87
N PRO A 79 -2.38 2.08 -11.45
CA PRO A 79 -2.03 0.89 -10.69
C PRO A 79 -0.70 1.09 -9.98
N ARG A 80 -0.61 0.58 -8.73
CA ARG A 80 0.60 0.74 -7.92
C ARG A 80 1.02 -0.55 -7.24
N ALA A 81 2.34 -0.66 -7.02
CA ALA A 81 2.95 -1.62 -6.13
C ALA A 81 3.69 -0.88 -5.01
N VAL A 82 3.67 -1.44 -3.80
CA VAL A 82 4.38 -0.87 -2.65
C VAL A 82 5.49 -1.82 -2.24
N PHE A 83 6.67 -1.28 -2.11
CA PHE A 83 7.84 -1.97 -1.59
C PHE A 83 8.30 -1.29 -0.31
N GLN A 84 9.06 -1.99 0.52
CA GLN A 84 9.62 -1.42 1.73
C GLN A 84 11.11 -1.78 1.84
N VAL A 85 11.93 -0.78 2.12
CA VAL A 85 13.30 -0.98 2.54
C VAL A 85 13.30 -1.31 4.02
N THR A 86 13.98 -2.39 4.39
CA THR A 86 14.09 -2.79 5.79
C THR A 86 14.97 -1.80 6.55
N LEU A 87 14.38 -1.09 7.50
CA LEU A 87 15.02 -0.16 8.41
C LEU A 87 14.86 -0.68 9.84
N PRO A 88 15.85 -1.38 10.43
CA PRO A 88 15.70 -2.03 11.74
C PRO A 88 15.32 -1.06 12.87
N ALA A 89 15.85 0.17 12.86
CA ALA A 89 15.53 1.18 13.86
C ALA A 89 14.25 1.97 13.56
N ASP A 90 13.66 1.82 12.36
CA ASP A 90 12.43 2.51 11.96
C ASP A 90 11.56 1.65 11.02
N PRO A 91 11.02 0.51 11.49
CA PRO A 91 10.31 -0.49 10.67
C PRO A 91 8.98 0.02 10.11
N SER A 92 8.50 1.18 10.54
CA SER A 92 7.28 1.82 10.02
C SER A 92 7.52 2.74 8.83
N ARG A 93 8.74 2.81 8.31
CA ARG A 93 9.14 3.70 7.21
C ARG A 93 9.87 2.96 6.10
N GLY A 94 10.43 3.70 5.15
CA GLY A 94 11.17 3.12 4.03
C GLY A 94 10.28 2.62 2.88
N PHE A 95 9.05 3.13 2.76
CA PHE A 95 8.14 2.73 1.70
C PHE A 95 8.47 3.42 0.38
N ILE A 96 8.53 2.62 -0.68
CA ILE A 96 8.72 3.06 -2.06
C ILE A 96 7.47 2.66 -2.82
N VAL A 97 6.83 3.61 -3.50
CA VAL A 97 5.64 3.36 -4.32
C VAL A 97 6.04 3.39 -5.79
N VAL A 98 5.63 2.36 -6.53
CA VAL A 98 5.88 2.22 -7.97
C VAL A 98 4.54 2.24 -8.68
N TYR A 99 4.33 3.21 -9.55
CA TYR A 99 3.14 3.38 -10.37
C TYR A 99 3.40 2.89 -11.78
N GLU A 100 2.44 2.21 -12.37
CA GLU A 100 2.56 1.64 -13.71
C GLU A 100 1.72 2.41 -14.73
N PHE A 101 2.29 2.62 -15.92
CA PHE A 101 1.64 3.25 -17.06
C PHE A 101 1.74 2.36 -18.29
N SER A 102 0.94 2.66 -19.32
CA SER A 102 0.92 1.89 -20.56
C SER A 102 2.25 1.91 -21.31
N ASP A 103 2.99 3.01 -21.18
CA ASP A 103 4.26 3.23 -21.85
C ASP A 103 5.09 4.31 -21.14
N SER A 104 6.33 4.49 -21.57
CA SER A 104 7.26 5.45 -20.97
C SER A 104 6.88 6.92 -21.23
N GLY A 105 6.13 7.22 -22.30
CA GLY A 105 5.63 8.56 -22.58
C GLY A 105 4.59 8.98 -21.54
N ARG A 106 3.62 8.10 -21.26
CA ARG A 106 2.61 8.31 -20.22
C ARG A 106 3.23 8.39 -18.83
N ALA A 107 4.23 7.58 -18.55
CA ALA A 107 4.98 7.66 -17.29
C ALA A 107 5.72 9.00 -17.14
N SER A 108 6.29 9.52 -18.23
CA SER A 108 6.95 10.84 -18.25
C SER A 108 5.96 11.98 -17.98
N GLU A 109 4.79 11.96 -18.63
CA GLU A 109 3.73 12.95 -18.41
C GLU A 109 3.28 12.93 -16.93
N ALA A 110 3.03 11.75 -16.37
CA ALA A 110 2.62 11.59 -15.00
C ALA A 110 3.70 12.04 -14.00
N ALA A 111 4.97 11.73 -14.26
CA ALA A 111 6.06 12.19 -13.42
C ALA A 111 6.23 13.72 -13.47
N ALA A 112 6.06 14.35 -14.64
CA ALA A 112 6.09 15.80 -14.76
C ALA A 112 4.90 16.47 -14.05
N GLU A 113 3.68 15.90 -14.14
CA GLU A 113 2.52 16.37 -13.38
C GLU A 113 2.76 16.27 -11.88
N GLU A 114 3.29 15.13 -11.41
CA GLU A 114 3.60 14.92 -10.00
C GLU A 114 4.65 15.90 -9.49
N GLN A 115 5.70 16.15 -10.25
CA GLN A 115 6.71 17.15 -9.93
C GLN A 115 6.10 18.53 -9.68
N LEU A 116 5.20 18.97 -10.56
CA LEU A 116 4.51 20.26 -10.43
C LEU A 116 3.53 20.25 -9.25
N TYR A 117 2.83 19.13 -9.04
CA TYR A 117 1.89 18.98 -7.94
C TYR A 117 2.59 19.09 -6.59
N LEU A 118 3.67 18.33 -6.35
CA LEU A 118 4.43 18.37 -5.10
C LEU A 118 5.08 19.74 -4.84
N ALA A 119 5.44 20.49 -5.88
CA ALA A 119 5.93 21.86 -5.76
C ALA A 119 4.81 22.89 -5.48
N SER A 120 3.54 22.55 -5.75
CA SER A 120 2.38 23.44 -5.61
C SER A 120 1.90 23.58 -4.15
N GLY A 121 1.03 24.58 -3.90
CA GLY A 121 0.38 24.74 -2.60
C GLY A 121 -0.41 23.50 -2.14
N PRO A 122 -1.28 22.90 -3.00
CA PRO A 122 -2.00 21.67 -2.68
C PRO A 122 -1.10 20.49 -2.30
N GLY A 123 0.00 20.26 -3.01
CA GLY A 123 0.95 19.18 -2.70
C GLY A 123 1.71 19.43 -1.39
N ARG A 124 2.14 20.68 -1.18
CA ARG A 124 2.89 21.07 0.03
C ARG A 124 2.10 20.93 1.32
N VAL A 125 0.79 21.17 1.30
CA VAL A 125 -0.03 21.05 2.52
C VAL A 125 -0.33 19.58 2.89
N GLN A 126 -0.10 18.64 1.96
CA GLN A 126 -0.31 17.21 2.20
C GLN A 126 0.91 16.51 2.80
N THR A 127 2.06 17.16 2.79
CA THR A 127 3.31 16.60 3.32
C THR A 127 3.85 17.47 4.46
N PRO A 128 4.44 16.88 5.51
CA PRO A 128 5.11 17.65 6.54
C PRO A 128 6.21 18.54 5.97
N GLU A 129 6.41 19.71 6.57
CA GLU A 129 7.50 20.60 6.17
C GLU A 129 8.86 19.88 6.30
N GLY A 130 9.72 20.07 5.30
CA GLY A 130 11.02 19.41 5.24
C GLY A 130 10.99 17.98 4.67
N THR A 131 9.83 17.48 4.21
CA THR A 131 9.77 16.21 3.48
C THR A 131 10.65 16.28 2.23
N VAL A 132 11.47 15.27 2.05
CA VAL A 132 12.28 15.06 0.84
C VAL A 132 11.52 14.07 -0.05
N HIS A 133 11.30 14.49 -1.29
CA HIS A 133 10.68 13.68 -2.32
C HIS A 133 11.73 13.20 -3.32
N VAL A 134 11.73 11.91 -3.62
CA VAL A 134 12.53 11.32 -4.70
C VAL A 134 11.58 10.78 -5.75
N LEU A 135 11.51 11.47 -6.88
CA LEU A 135 10.63 11.12 -8.00
C LEU A 135 11.48 10.70 -9.20
N ARG A 136 11.29 9.47 -9.66
CA ARG A 136 12.08 8.85 -10.72
C ARG A 136 11.18 8.14 -11.72
N GLN A 137 11.57 8.17 -13.00
CA GLN A 137 10.95 7.35 -14.03
C GLN A 137 11.89 6.22 -14.44
N VAL A 138 11.35 4.99 -14.50
CA VAL A 138 12.07 3.80 -14.95
C VAL A 138 11.20 3.11 -16.01
N GLY A 139 11.51 3.35 -17.29
CA GLY A 139 10.68 2.87 -18.38
C GLY A 139 9.22 3.33 -18.25
N PRO A 140 8.23 2.43 -18.28
CA PRO A 140 6.82 2.77 -18.14
C PRO A 140 6.35 2.90 -16.67
N THR A 141 7.25 3.02 -15.72
CA THR A 141 6.90 3.19 -14.30
C THR A 141 7.42 4.50 -13.73
N VAL A 142 6.71 5.00 -12.71
CA VAL A 142 7.13 6.13 -11.87
C VAL A 142 7.38 5.62 -10.46
N VAL A 143 8.52 5.95 -9.89
CA VAL A 143 8.95 5.59 -8.55
C VAL A 143 8.89 6.83 -7.67
N LEU A 144 8.14 6.77 -6.57
CA LEU A 144 8.04 7.83 -5.59
C LEU A 144 8.49 7.32 -4.21
N TYR A 145 9.36 8.07 -3.59
CA TYR A 145 9.82 7.85 -2.22
C TYR A 145 9.80 9.17 -1.47
N ASP A 146 9.08 9.19 -0.36
CA ASP A 146 8.98 10.33 0.53
C ASP A 146 9.59 10.02 1.88
N TRP A 147 10.44 10.89 2.40
CA TRP A 147 10.97 10.76 3.74
C TRP A 147 11.20 12.11 4.41
N LEU A 148 11.15 12.12 5.73
CA LEU A 148 11.35 13.31 6.54
C LEU A 148 12.62 13.16 7.39
N PRO A 149 13.71 13.84 7.04
CA PRO A 149 15.00 13.72 7.74
C PRO A 149 14.91 13.98 9.24
N GLY A 150 14.13 14.98 9.64
CA GLY A 150 14.00 15.40 11.05
C GLY A 150 13.38 14.37 11.99
N VAL A 151 12.75 13.31 11.46
CA VAL A 151 12.11 12.26 12.27
C VAL A 151 12.62 10.85 11.96
N ALA A 152 13.56 10.72 11.02
CA ALA A 152 14.16 9.44 10.68
C ALA A 152 15.00 8.92 11.86
N LYS A 153 14.67 7.70 12.34
CA LYS A 153 15.38 7.07 13.47
C LYS A 153 16.49 6.15 13.01
N ASP A 154 16.43 5.67 11.76
CA ASP A 154 17.42 4.77 11.21
C ASP A 154 18.49 5.55 10.43
N ALA A 155 19.75 5.33 10.77
CA ALA A 155 20.89 5.98 10.14
C ALA A 155 21.06 5.60 8.65
N SER A 156 20.39 4.55 8.20
CA SER A 156 20.41 4.11 6.81
C SER A 156 19.35 4.82 5.93
N ALA A 157 18.38 5.54 6.53
CA ALA A 157 17.34 6.22 5.77
C ALA A 157 17.86 7.15 4.65
N PRO A 158 18.90 7.98 4.85
CA PRO A 158 19.48 8.81 3.78
C PRO A 158 20.05 8.00 2.61
N LYS A 159 20.53 6.77 2.86
CA LYS A 159 21.08 5.91 1.81
C LYS A 159 20.04 5.50 0.77
N ILE A 160 18.76 5.41 1.18
CA ILE A 160 17.64 5.11 0.26
C ILE A 160 17.58 6.22 -0.81
N GLN A 161 17.56 7.48 -0.40
CA GLN A 161 17.55 8.62 -1.32
C GLN A 161 18.72 8.54 -2.29
N VAL A 162 19.93 8.39 -1.80
CA VAL A 162 21.17 8.33 -2.62
C VAL A 162 21.08 7.18 -3.63
N ALA A 163 20.63 6.01 -3.21
CA ALA A 163 20.45 4.87 -4.09
C ALA A 163 19.41 5.15 -5.19
N LEU A 164 18.24 5.70 -4.82
CA LEU A 164 17.16 5.98 -5.76
C LEU A 164 17.52 7.09 -6.75
N GLU A 165 18.34 8.07 -6.37
CA GLU A 165 18.79 9.13 -7.27
C GLU A 165 19.63 8.62 -8.46
N THR A 166 20.11 7.39 -8.40
CA THR A 166 20.83 6.72 -9.51
C THR A 166 19.90 6.01 -10.50
N LEU A 167 18.58 5.92 -10.21
CA LEU A 167 17.62 5.26 -11.09
C LEU A 167 17.20 6.16 -12.25
N GLY A 168 16.98 5.58 -13.43
CA GLY A 168 16.31 6.15 -14.58
C GLY A 168 16.40 7.68 -14.74
N VAL A 169 15.29 8.34 -15.04
CA VAL A 169 15.19 9.79 -15.21
C VAL A 169 14.67 10.45 -13.92
N GLY A 170 15.33 11.50 -13.45
CA GLY A 170 14.95 12.25 -12.25
C GLY A 170 14.05 13.44 -12.54
N TYR A 171 13.09 13.69 -11.64
CA TYR A 171 12.19 14.83 -11.64
C TYR A 171 12.40 15.62 -10.33
N PRO A 172 13.34 16.59 -10.31
CA PRO A 172 13.65 17.34 -9.09
C PRO A 172 12.48 18.25 -8.70
N ILE A 173 12.06 18.18 -7.43
CA ILE A 173 10.97 18.99 -6.91
C ILE A 173 11.54 20.28 -6.32
N ALA A 174 11.11 21.44 -6.85
CA ALA A 174 11.49 22.74 -6.33
C ALA A 174 10.91 22.95 -4.91
N ARG A 175 11.76 23.34 -3.97
CA ARG A 175 11.37 23.63 -2.58
C ARG A 175 10.98 25.10 -2.41
#